data_4fb102cddc0f6c4739b1fea8b45c211f
#
_entry.id   4fb102cddc0f6c4739b1fea8b45c211f
#
_cell.length_a   1.000
_cell.length_b   1.000
_cell.length_c   1.000
_cell.angle_alpha   90.00
_cell.angle_beta   90.00
_cell.angle_gamma   90.00
#
_symmetry.space_group_name_H-M   'P 1'
#
loop_
_entity.id
_entity.type
_entity.pdbx_description
1 polymer ?
#
loop_
_entity_poly.entity_id
_entity_poly.type
_entity_poly.pdbx_seq_one_letter_code
_entity_poly.pdbx_strand_id
1 'polypeptide(L)'
;REHQQLYPEPGWVEHDAEEIWQNALEVLRDLLQRHPDKTDQLRCLSITNQRETIVVFDKSSGTPLHNAIVWQCRRGDPLCKELIAAGHEEEVRRKTGLKIDTYFSASKLAWLVHNQPEIKAKLAAGEALIGTIDAYLIYRLTGGQVFATDHTNACRTLLYDIEALRWDNGLCDLFEVPTEALPQVRESASKFGQTDIEGTLKRPLPIAGIMGDSQASLFAQRCFEPGTIKVTFGTGSSILLNIGQQLRYTDSGAVSTLAWVYKGQATYSFEGLINYSAATISWLKDQLGLIQNAAQSEELARSVP
;
A
#
# COMPACT_ATOMS: atom_id res chain seq x y z
N ARG A 1 12.33 -11.20 -7.61
CA ARG A 1 12.13 -10.97 -9.05
C ARG A 1 11.61 -9.56 -9.30
N GLU A 2 12.02 -8.96 -10.39
CA GLU A 2 11.46 -7.70 -10.87
C GLU A 2 10.17 -8.00 -11.65
N HIS A 3 9.26 -7.02 -11.69
CA HIS A 3 8.09 -7.01 -12.54
C HIS A 3 8.07 -5.72 -13.37
N GLN A 4 7.35 -5.77 -14.49
CA GLN A 4 7.31 -4.67 -15.42
C GLN A 4 6.51 -3.49 -14.85
N GLN A 5 7.06 -2.29 -14.96
CA GLN A 5 6.35 -1.05 -14.70
C GLN A 5 5.86 -0.47 -16.03
N LEU A 6 4.55 -0.22 -16.12
CA LEU A 6 3.89 0.25 -17.34
C LEU A 6 3.56 1.74 -17.20
N TYR A 7 3.72 2.49 -18.27
CA TYR A 7 3.47 3.93 -18.36
C TYR A 7 2.54 4.24 -19.53
N PRO A 8 1.21 3.94 -19.43
CA PRO A 8 0.27 4.09 -20.55
C PRO A 8 0.15 5.53 -21.04
N GLU A 9 0.21 6.50 -20.12
CA GLU A 9 0.11 7.93 -20.39
C GLU A 9 1.10 8.71 -19.52
N PRO A 10 1.43 9.95 -19.85
CA PRO A 10 2.28 10.79 -19.00
C PRO A 10 1.74 10.93 -17.58
N GLY A 11 2.52 10.51 -16.58
CA GLY A 11 2.13 10.51 -15.17
C GLY A 11 1.26 9.32 -14.74
N TRP A 12 0.94 8.38 -15.63
CA TRP A 12 0.28 7.14 -15.28
C TRP A 12 1.29 6.04 -15.02
N VAL A 13 1.03 5.24 -13.98
CA VAL A 13 1.90 4.13 -13.60
C VAL A 13 1.04 2.93 -13.24
N GLU A 14 1.32 1.80 -13.87
CA GLU A 14 0.60 0.55 -13.68
C GLU A 14 1.57 -0.62 -13.53
N HIS A 15 1.09 -1.67 -12.84
CA HIS A 15 1.72 -2.99 -12.79
C HIS A 15 0.71 -4.04 -13.22
N ASP A 16 1.17 -5.10 -13.88
CA ASP A 16 0.36 -6.28 -14.07
C ASP A 16 0.23 -7.04 -12.74
N ALA A 17 -0.98 -7.08 -12.17
CA ALA A 17 -1.22 -7.74 -10.89
C ALA A 17 -1.09 -9.27 -11.00
N GLU A 18 -1.35 -9.85 -12.17
CA GLU A 18 -1.12 -11.29 -12.40
C GLU A 18 0.38 -11.61 -12.44
N GLU A 19 1.20 -10.74 -13.05
CA GLU A 19 2.66 -10.88 -13.01
C GLU A 19 3.18 -10.81 -11.55
N ILE A 20 2.66 -9.88 -10.74
CA ILE A 20 3.01 -9.79 -9.30
C ILE A 20 2.67 -11.10 -8.58
N TRP A 21 1.49 -11.65 -8.84
CA TRP A 21 1.07 -12.93 -8.26
C TRP A 21 1.99 -14.07 -8.68
N GLN A 22 2.27 -14.21 -9.98
CA GLN A 22 3.13 -15.29 -10.50
C GLN A 22 4.56 -15.16 -9.96
N ASN A 23 5.11 -13.96 -9.91
CA ASN A 23 6.43 -13.70 -9.32
C ASN A 23 6.48 -14.08 -7.84
N ALA A 24 5.43 -13.77 -7.07
CA ALA A 24 5.33 -14.16 -5.66
C ALA A 24 5.33 -15.68 -5.50
N LEU A 25 4.52 -16.40 -6.30
CA LEU A 25 4.49 -17.87 -6.30
C LEU A 25 5.83 -18.48 -6.66
N GLU A 26 6.46 -17.99 -7.72
CA GLU A 26 7.75 -18.52 -8.17
C GLU A 26 8.85 -18.33 -7.12
N VAL A 27 8.92 -17.16 -6.47
CA VAL A 27 9.88 -16.90 -5.39
C VAL A 27 9.64 -17.82 -4.20
N LEU A 28 8.37 -18.03 -3.82
CA LEU A 28 8.03 -18.96 -2.74
C LEU A 28 8.42 -20.42 -3.10
N ARG A 29 8.09 -20.87 -4.30
CA ARG A 29 8.42 -22.22 -4.79
C ARG A 29 9.93 -22.44 -4.89
N ASP A 30 10.65 -21.48 -5.44
CA ASP A 30 12.12 -21.53 -5.55
C ASP A 30 12.78 -21.60 -4.16
N LEU A 31 12.32 -20.79 -3.20
CA LEU A 31 12.82 -20.85 -1.83
C LEU A 31 12.60 -22.23 -1.18
N LEU A 32 11.41 -22.81 -1.36
CA LEU A 32 11.08 -24.13 -0.82
C LEU A 32 11.90 -25.25 -1.47
N GLN A 33 12.14 -25.16 -2.79
CA GLN A 33 12.98 -26.11 -3.51
C GLN A 33 14.45 -26.05 -3.10
N ARG A 34 14.97 -24.88 -2.81
CA ARG A 34 16.37 -24.71 -2.33
C ARG A 34 16.56 -25.17 -0.89
N HIS A 35 15.50 -25.18 -0.09
CA HIS A 35 15.57 -25.53 1.33
C HIS A 35 14.54 -26.59 1.75
N PRO A 36 14.56 -27.77 1.11
CA PRO A 36 13.56 -28.82 1.37
C PRO A 36 13.59 -29.32 2.83
N ASP A 37 14.77 -29.30 3.45
CA ASP A 37 15.00 -29.67 4.85
C ASP A 37 14.40 -28.67 5.86
N LYS A 38 14.06 -27.45 5.44
CA LYS A 38 13.46 -26.39 6.26
C LYS A 38 11.93 -26.33 6.15
N THR A 39 11.34 -26.95 5.14
CA THR A 39 9.91 -26.82 4.85
C THR A 39 9.03 -27.21 6.03
N ASP A 40 9.36 -28.28 6.76
CA ASP A 40 8.62 -28.72 7.94
C ASP A 40 8.80 -27.82 9.17
N GLN A 41 9.79 -26.94 9.16
CA GLN A 41 10.09 -25.99 10.23
C GLN A 41 9.31 -24.67 10.06
N LEU A 42 8.72 -24.43 8.89
CA LEU A 42 7.94 -23.21 8.65
C LEU A 42 6.75 -23.13 9.60
N ARG A 43 6.50 -21.95 10.16
CA ARG A 43 5.43 -21.71 11.12
C ARG A 43 4.30 -20.88 10.54
N CYS A 44 4.63 -19.87 9.72
CA CYS A 44 3.66 -19.00 9.06
C CYS A 44 4.28 -18.35 7.83
N LEU A 45 3.40 -17.74 7.04
CA LEU A 45 3.72 -16.78 5.99
C LEU A 45 3.29 -15.40 6.48
N SER A 46 4.10 -14.37 6.21
CA SER A 46 3.76 -12.97 6.44
C SER A 46 3.96 -12.18 5.16
N ILE A 47 3.16 -11.11 4.97
CA ILE A 47 3.21 -10.27 3.78
C ILE A 47 3.49 -8.84 4.19
N THR A 48 4.42 -8.20 3.49
CA THR A 48 4.59 -6.76 3.47
C THR A 48 4.56 -6.30 2.02
N ASN A 49 4.00 -5.12 1.77
CA ASN A 49 3.70 -4.65 0.42
C ASN A 49 3.85 -3.13 0.31
N GLN A 50 4.09 -2.66 -0.92
CA GLN A 50 3.88 -1.26 -1.25
C GLN A 50 2.42 -0.89 -0.98
N ARG A 51 2.20 0.18 -0.22
CA ARG A 51 0.86 0.65 0.14
C ARG A 51 0.21 1.38 -1.04
N GLU A 52 -1.05 1.77 -0.90
CA GLU A 52 -1.84 2.63 -1.79
C GLU A 52 -2.08 2.09 -3.22
N THR A 53 -1.27 1.14 -3.68
CA THR A 53 -1.47 0.47 -4.97
C THR A 53 -2.70 -0.42 -4.91
N ILE A 54 -3.61 -0.26 -5.88
CA ILE A 54 -4.90 -0.93 -5.88
C ILE A 54 -5.02 -1.96 -7.00
N VAL A 55 -5.74 -3.03 -6.73
CA VAL A 55 -6.16 -4.05 -7.68
C VAL A 55 -7.67 -4.18 -7.63
N VAL A 56 -8.35 -4.13 -8.78
CA VAL A 56 -9.75 -4.52 -8.93
C VAL A 56 -9.79 -5.85 -9.66
N PHE A 57 -10.45 -6.84 -9.09
CA PHE A 57 -10.42 -8.21 -9.61
C PHE A 57 -11.78 -8.89 -9.50
N ASP A 58 -12.01 -9.85 -10.37
CA ASP A 58 -13.23 -10.67 -10.40
C ASP A 58 -13.32 -11.55 -9.15
N LYS A 59 -14.46 -11.49 -8.47
CA LYS A 59 -14.67 -12.19 -7.20
C LYS A 59 -14.67 -13.71 -7.35
N SER A 60 -15.07 -14.22 -8.48
CA SER A 60 -15.19 -15.68 -8.67
C SER A 60 -13.84 -16.33 -9.00
N SER A 61 -13.02 -15.65 -9.80
CA SER A 61 -11.76 -16.17 -10.32
C SER A 61 -10.51 -15.61 -9.66
N GLY A 62 -10.60 -14.42 -9.04
CA GLY A 62 -9.45 -13.65 -8.58
C GLY A 62 -8.65 -13.01 -9.73
N THR A 63 -9.16 -13.05 -10.96
CA THR A 63 -8.49 -12.47 -12.12
C THR A 63 -8.58 -10.94 -12.09
N PRO A 64 -7.45 -10.21 -12.25
CA PRO A 64 -7.50 -8.75 -12.34
C PRO A 64 -8.37 -8.28 -13.50
N LEU A 65 -9.22 -7.27 -13.25
CA LEU A 65 -10.06 -6.65 -14.27
C LEU A 65 -9.39 -5.45 -14.95
N HIS A 66 -8.30 -4.98 -14.35
CA HIS A 66 -7.45 -3.91 -14.86
C HIS A 66 -6.05 -4.10 -14.26
N ASN A 67 -5.02 -3.55 -14.88
CA ASN A 67 -3.70 -3.45 -14.25
C ASN A 67 -3.80 -2.77 -12.88
N ALA A 68 -2.97 -3.17 -11.94
CA ALA A 68 -2.86 -2.50 -10.66
C ALA A 68 -2.44 -1.04 -10.87
N ILE A 69 -3.21 -0.09 -10.35
CA ILE A 69 -2.86 1.32 -10.43
C ILE A 69 -1.93 1.67 -9.26
N VAL A 70 -0.70 2.05 -9.59
CA VAL A 70 0.38 2.24 -8.64
C VAL A 70 0.22 3.55 -7.86
N TRP A 71 0.73 3.59 -6.63
CA TRP A 71 0.70 4.77 -5.75
C TRP A 71 1.25 6.05 -6.41
N GLN A 72 2.22 5.93 -7.34
CA GLN A 72 2.81 7.05 -8.09
C GLN A 72 1.89 7.63 -9.16
N CYS A 73 0.81 6.92 -9.53
CA CYS A 73 -0.03 7.29 -10.67
C CYS A 73 -0.87 8.53 -10.37
N ARG A 74 -0.85 9.48 -11.31
CA ARG A 74 -1.50 10.78 -11.17
C ARG A 74 -2.85 10.92 -11.90
N ARG A 75 -3.43 9.82 -12.42
CA ARG A 75 -4.68 9.87 -13.19
C ARG A 75 -5.88 10.42 -12.40
N GLY A 76 -5.86 10.35 -11.06
CA GLY A 76 -6.89 10.91 -10.19
C GLY A 76 -6.78 12.43 -9.92
N ASP A 77 -5.79 13.12 -10.50
CA ASP A 77 -5.52 14.55 -10.22
C ASP A 77 -6.73 15.48 -10.49
N PRO A 78 -7.51 15.32 -11.59
CA PRO A 78 -8.69 16.13 -11.82
C PRO A 78 -9.72 16.01 -10.69
N LEU A 79 -10.03 14.79 -10.25
CA LEU A 79 -10.97 14.55 -9.16
C LEU A 79 -10.46 15.10 -7.83
N CYS A 80 -9.15 14.93 -7.53
CA CYS A 80 -8.58 15.51 -6.31
C CYS A 80 -8.77 17.03 -6.28
N LYS A 81 -8.52 17.73 -7.39
CA LYS A 81 -8.72 19.18 -7.50
C LYS A 81 -10.18 19.59 -7.33
N GLU A 82 -11.12 18.81 -7.91
CA GLU A 82 -12.55 19.04 -7.78
C GLU A 82 -13.00 18.93 -6.31
N LEU A 83 -12.60 17.86 -5.61
CA LEU A 83 -12.95 17.64 -4.22
C LEU A 83 -12.34 18.72 -3.29
N ILE A 84 -11.12 19.15 -3.56
CA ILE A 84 -10.48 20.28 -2.83
C ILE A 84 -11.27 21.56 -3.07
N ALA A 85 -11.60 21.89 -4.30
CA ALA A 85 -12.38 23.08 -4.64
C ALA A 85 -13.80 23.05 -4.04
N ALA A 86 -14.39 21.86 -3.87
CA ALA A 86 -15.66 21.65 -3.18
C ALA A 86 -15.57 21.74 -1.64
N GLY A 87 -14.36 21.85 -1.07
CA GLY A 87 -14.14 22.05 0.37
C GLY A 87 -14.09 20.79 1.21
N HIS A 88 -13.86 19.62 0.62
CA HIS A 88 -13.83 18.34 1.34
C HIS A 88 -12.53 18.04 2.10
N GLU A 89 -11.49 18.90 2.00
CA GLU A 89 -10.17 18.63 2.59
C GLU A 89 -10.22 18.41 4.11
N GLU A 90 -10.94 19.26 4.84
CA GLU A 90 -10.98 19.17 6.31
C GLU A 90 -11.71 17.92 6.79
N GLU A 91 -12.81 17.53 6.13
CA GLU A 91 -13.52 16.30 6.46
C GLU A 91 -12.65 15.07 6.22
N VAL A 92 -12.03 14.99 5.04
CA VAL A 92 -11.14 13.88 4.67
C VAL A 92 -9.96 13.82 5.65
N ARG A 93 -9.30 14.95 5.92
CA ARG A 93 -8.18 15.03 6.86
C ARG A 93 -8.56 14.57 8.27
N ARG A 94 -9.72 15.01 8.77
CA ARG A 94 -10.19 14.65 10.11
C ARG A 94 -10.47 13.16 10.26
N LYS A 95 -11.01 12.50 9.23
CA LYS A 95 -11.32 11.06 9.27
C LYS A 95 -10.10 10.20 8.99
N THR A 96 -9.30 10.58 8.01
CA THR A 96 -8.22 9.72 7.49
C THR A 96 -6.83 10.09 8.00
N GLY A 97 -6.65 11.31 8.51
CA GLY A 97 -5.34 11.89 8.80
C GLY A 97 -4.56 12.35 7.57
N LEU A 98 -5.09 12.12 6.37
CA LEU A 98 -4.44 12.31 5.08
C LEU A 98 -4.95 13.57 4.37
N LYS A 99 -4.22 13.98 3.33
CA LYS A 99 -4.66 15.02 2.38
C LYS A 99 -5.37 14.37 1.20
N ILE A 100 -6.23 15.10 0.52
CA ILE A 100 -6.74 14.69 -0.79
C ILE A 100 -5.59 14.78 -1.79
N ASP A 101 -5.07 13.63 -2.21
CA ASP A 101 -3.91 13.52 -3.11
C ASP A 101 -4.01 12.25 -3.95
N THR A 102 -3.47 12.30 -5.15
CA THR A 102 -3.37 11.15 -6.06
C THR A 102 -2.47 10.03 -5.54
N TYR A 103 -1.65 10.29 -4.55
CA TYR A 103 -0.83 9.30 -3.89
C TYR A 103 -1.68 8.17 -3.29
N PHE A 104 -2.83 8.52 -2.68
CA PHE A 104 -3.71 7.58 -1.99
C PHE A 104 -4.69 6.87 -2.94
N SER A 105 -5.27 5.76 -2.49
CA SER A 105 -6.02 4.81 -3.33
C SER A 105 -7.30 5.34 -3.93
N ALA A 106 -8.11 6.10 -3.16
CA ALA A 106 -9.50 6.41 -3.51
C ALA A 106 -9.64 7.16 -4.85
N SER A 107 -8.75 8.12 -5.15
CA SER A 107 -8.80 8.87 -6.40
C SER A 107 -8.59 7.98 -7.64
N LYS A 108 -7.79 6.92 -7.51
CA LYS A 108 -7.55 5.93 -8.56
C LYS A 108 -8.75 5.01 -8.75
N LEU A 109 -9.41 4.63 -7.64
CA LEU A 109 -10.65 3.85 -7.65
C LEU A 109 -11.78 4.62 -8.30
N ALA A 110 -11.99 5.87 -7.92
CA ALA A 110 -12.98 6.75 -8.53
C ALA A 110 -12.74 6.90 -10.05
N TRP A 111 -11.45 7.05 -10.45
CA TRP A 111 -11.11 7.07 -11.87
C TRP A 111 -11.54 5.78 -12.59
N LEU A 112 -11.30 4.60 -11.99
CA LEU A 112 -11.75 3.32 -12.58
C LEU A 112 -13.27 3.26 -12.72
N VAL A 113 -14.00 3.65 -11.67
CA VAL A 113 -15.48 3.68 -11.70
C VAL A 113 -16.02 4.61 -12.78
N HIS A 114 -15.37 5.75 -13.02
CA HIS A 114 -15.79 6.72 -14.03
C HIS A 114 -15.42 6.31 -15.46
N ASN A 115 -14.25 5.68 -15.65
CA ASN A 115 -13.69 5.46 -16.98
C ASN A 115 -13.77 4.00 -17.46
N GLN A 116 -14.20 3.06 -16.60
CA GLN A 116 -14.31 1.63 -16.91
C GLN A 116 -15.74 1.12 -16.62
N PRO A 117 -16.69 1.29 -17.56
CA PRO A 117 -18.10 0.92 -17.33
C PRO A 117 -18.32 -0.54 -16.94
N GLU A 118 -17.50 -1.46 -17.47
CA GLU A 118 -17.58 -2.89 -17.15
C GLU A 118 -17.16 -3.15 -15.69
N ILE A 119 -16.14 -2.46 -15.20
CA ILE A 119 -15.72 -2.55 -13.79
C ILE A 119 -16.81 -1.97 -12.89
N LYS A 120 -17.37 -0.80 -13.25
CA LYS A 120 -18.49 -0.20 -12.52
C LYS A 120 -19.67 -1.16 -12.41
N ALA A 121 -20.06 -1.79 -13.51
CA ALA A 121 -21.16 -2.75 -13.54
C ALA A 121 -20.90 -3.97 -12.65
N LYS A 122 -19.68 -4.55 -12.72
CA LYS A 122 -19.28 -5.70 -11.87
C LYS A 122 -19.24 -5.33 -10.38
N LEU A 123 -18.75 -4.14 -10.03
CA LEU A 123 -18.77 -3.66 -8.66
C LEU A 123 -20.19 -3.50 -8.14
N ALA A 124 -21.08 -2.89 -8.93
CA ALA A 124 -22.49 -2.73 -8.58
C ALA A 124 -23.24 -4.07 -8.45
N ALA A 125 -22.84 -5.09 -9.21
CA ALA A 125 -23.39 -6.45 -9.12
C ALA A 125 -22.78 -7.27 -7.97
N GLY A 126 -21.76 -6.78 -7.26
CA GLY A 126 -21.03 -7.53 -6.22
C GLY A 126 -20.15 -8.66 -6.79
N GLU A 127 -19.82 -8.58 -8.07
CA GLU A 127 -18.99 -9.56 -8.81
C GLU A 127 -17.50 -9.19 -8.86
N ALA A 128 -17.13 -7.99 -8.44
CA ALA A 128 -15.76 -7.53 -8.34
C ALA A 128 -15.40 -7.11 -6.92
N LEU A 129 -14.13 -7.24 -6.58
CA LEU A 129 -13.52 -6.86 -5.30
C LEU A 129 -12.42 -5.83 -5.53
N ILE A 130 -12.20 -4.98 -4.53
CA ILE A 130 -11.19 -3.92 -4.52
C ILE A 130 -10.22 -4.18 -3.37
N GLY A 131 -8.95 -4.38 -3.67
CA GLY A 131 -7.93 -4.59 -2.66
C GLY A 131 -6.66 -3.80 -2.90
N THR A 132 -5.91 -3.57 -1.86
CA THR A 132 -4.47 -3.30 -1.93
C THR A 132 -3.73 -4.59 -2.26
N ILE A 133 -2.45 -4.53 -2.57
CA ILE A 133 -1.66 -5.70 -3.00
C ILE A 133 -1.71 -6.84 -1.98
N ASP A 134 -1.67 -6.54 -0.68
CA ASP A 134 -1.80 -7.54 0.38
C ASP A 134 -3.14 -8.28 0.33
N ALA A 135 -4.25 -7.55 0.22
CA ALA A 135 -5.59 -8.14 0.17
C ALA A 135 -5.77 -9.03 -1.08
N TYR A 136 -5.24 -8.59 -2.22
CA TYR A 136 -5.21 -9.39 -3.45
C TYR A 136 -4.38 -10.67 -3.28
N LEU A 137 -3.17 -10.57 -2.73
CA LEU A 137 -2.31 -11.74 -2.49
C LEU A 137 -2.92 -12.71 -1.47
N ILE A 138 -3.54 -12.22 -0.39
CA ILE A 138 -4.26 -13.07 0.57
C ILE A 138 -5.39 -13.81 -0.14
N TYR A 139 -6.18 -13.12 -0.94
CA TYR A 139 -7.28 -13.71 -1.68
C TYR A 139 -6.79 -14.85 -2.59
N ARG A 140 -5.74 -14.60 -3.37
CA ARG A 140 -5.13 -15.60 -4.27
C ARG A 140 -4.50 -16.76 -3.48
N LEU A 141 -3.72 -16.50 -2.44
CA LEU A 141 -3.07 -17.51 -1.60
C LEU A 141 -4.05 -18.43 -0.86
N THR A 142 -5.23 -17.92 -0.55
CA THR A 142 -6.28 -18.70 0.15
C THR A 142 -7.31 -19.33 -0.78
N GLY A 143 -7.11 -19.22 -2.10
CA GLY A 143 -8.09 -19.76 -3.08
C GLY A 143 -9.45 -19.08 -2.97
N GLY A 144 -9.48 -17.79 -2.69
CA GLY A 144 -10.72 -16.98 -2.57
C GLY A 144 -11.44 -17.11 -1.22
N GLN A 145 -10.89 -17.84 -0.25
CA GLN A 145 -11.56 -18.09 1.03
C GLN A 145 -11.50 -16.89 1.99
N VAL A 146 -10.46 -16.06 1.88
CA VAL A 146 -10.27 -14.90 2.75
C VAL A 146 -10.01 -13.65 1.92
N PHE A 147 -10.86 -12.64 2.12
CA PHE A 147 -10.67 -11.31 1.57
C PHE A 147 -10.51 -10.33 2.73
N ALA A 148 -9.27 -10.01 3.06
CA ALA A 148 -8.91 -9.18 4.20
C ALA A 148 -7.64 -8.38 3.94
N THR A 149 -7.52 -7.27 4.66
CA THR A 149 -6.34 -6.39 4.72
C THR A 149 -6.05 -6.06 6.18
N ASP A 150 -4.98 -5.31 6.44
CA ASP A 150 -4.70 -4.80 7.76
C ASP A 150 -4.96 -3.29 7.88
N HIS A 151 -4.96 -2.79 9.12
CA HIS A 151 -5.17 -1.37 9.40
C HIS A 151 -4.11 -0.47 8.76
N THR A 152 -2.87 -0.94 8.59
CA THR A 152 -1.78 -0.13 8.04
C THR A 152 -1.89 0.07 6.52
N ASN A 153 -2.53 -0.85 5.82
CA ASN A 153 -2.90 -0.70 4.41
C ASN A 153 -4.22 0.07 4.26
N ALA A 154 -5.24 -0.28 5.04
CA ALA A 154 -6.55 0.37 4.98
C ALA A 154 -6.46 1.88 5.22
N CYS A 155 -5.68 2.34 6.20
CA CYS A 155 -5.53 3.75 6.53
C CYS A 155 -4.88 4.60 5.43
N ARG A 156 -4.36 3.97 4.36
CA ARG A 156 -3.73 4.67 3.23
C ARG A 156 -4.65 4.86 2.03
N THR A 157 -5.91 4.51 2.17
CA THR A 157 -6.84 4.48 1.03
C THR A 157 -7.64 5.75 0.80
N LEU A 158 -7.73 6.68 1.76
CA LEU A 158 -8.70 7.79 1.87
C LEU A 158 -10.15 7.32 2.11
N LEU A 159 -10.37 6.04 2.39
CA LEU A 159 -11.70 5.46 2.61
C LEU A 159 -11.90 5.00 4.05
N TYR A 160 -10.85 5.09 4.88
CA TYR A 160 -10.76 4.49 6.20
C TYR A 160 -10.68 5.54 7.30
N ASP A 161 -11.60 5.46 8.27
CA ASP A 161 -11.56 6.29 9.47
C ASP A 161 -10.55 5.70 10.46
N ILE A 162 -9.46 6.45 10.71
CA ILE A 162 -8.35 5.99 11.56
C ILE A 162 -8.65 6.09 13.06
N GLU A 163 -9.67 6.82 13.46
CA GLU A 163 -10.13 6.90 14.86
C GLU A 163 -11.18 5.82 15.13
N ALA A 164 -12.18 5.69 14.25
CA ALA A 164 -13.22 4.66 14.35
C ALA A 164 -12.75 3.26 13.96
N LEU A 165 -11.58 3.11 13.34
CA LEU A 165 -10.95 1.88 12.86
C LEU A 165 -11.85 1.05 11.95
N ARG A 166 -12.50 1.71 10.97
CA ARG A 166 -13.41 1.10 10.00
C ARG A 166 -13.45 1.85 8.67
N TRP A 167 -13.93 1.19 7.64
CA TRP A 167 -14.33 1.88 6.42
C TRP A 167 -15.40 2.92 6.73
N ASP A 168 -15.27 4.12 6.17
CA ASP A 168 -16.22 5.21 6.35
C ASP A 168 -17.12 5.33 5.12
N ASN A 169 -18.43 5.11 5.32
CA ASN A 169 -19.40 5.13 4.22
C ASN A 169 -19.44 6.51 3.54
N GLY A 170 -19.32 7.62 4.29
CA GLY A 170 -19.32 8.96 3.68
C GLY A 170 -18.11 9.20 2.79
N LEU A 171 -16.92 8.68 3.16
CA LEU A 171 -15.75 8.72 2.30
C LEU A 171 -15.90 7.78 1.09
N CYS A 172 -16.46 6.58 1.30
CA CYS A 172 -16.74 5.66 0.20
C CYS A 172 -17.71 6.28 -0.80
N ASP A 173 -18.79 6.92 -0.33
CA ASP A 173 -19.76 7.64 -1.18
C ASP A 173 -19.09 8.81 -1.91
N LEU A 174 -18.23 9.59 -1.23
CA LEU A 174 -17.51 10.73 -1.82
C LEU A 174 -16.63 10.32 -3.01
N PHE A 175 -16.02 9.14 -2.95
CA PHE A 175 -15.18 8.59 -4.01
C PHE A 175 -15.90 7.55 -4.89
N GLU A 176 -17.21 7.38 -4.75
CA GLU A 176 -18.06 6.43 -5.49
C GLU A 176 -17.54 4.97 -5.40
N VAL A 177 -16.99 4.58 -4.26
CA VAL A 177 -16.46 3.23 -4.03
C VAL A 177 -17.46 2.43 -3.21
N PRO A 178 -18.00 1.30 -3.71
CA PRO A 178 -18.92 0.48 -2.92
C PRO A 178 -18.20 -0.18 -1.74
N THR A 179 -18.67 0.09 -0.52
CA THR A 179 -18.06 -0.42 0.72
C THR A 179 -18.02 -1.95 0.75
N GLU A 180 -19.02 -2.61 0.16
CA GLU A 180 -19.16 -4.06 0.09
C GLU A 180 -18.07 -4.73 -0.77
N ALA A 181 -17.43 -3.97 -1.63
CA ALA A 181 -16.30 -4.44 -2.45
C ALA A 181 -14.95 -4.34 -1.73
N LEU A 182 -14.90 -3.76 -0.53
CA LEU A 182 -13.67 -3.57 0.25
C LEU A 182 -13.38 -4.77 1.17
N PRO A 183 -12.11 -5.06 1.49
CA PRO A 183 -11.73 -6.19 2.32
C PRO A 183 -12.09 -5.99 3.81
N GLN A 184 -12.26 -7.09 4.53
CA GLN A 184 -12.32 -7.04 5.99
C GLN A 184 -11.00 -6.53 6.55
N VAL A 185 -11.04 -5.52 7.42
CA VAL A 185 -9.84 -5.00 8.09
C VAL A 185 -9.57 -5.79 9.37
N ARG A 186 -8.33 -6.21 9.57
CA ARG A 186 -7.87 -6.96 10.74
C ARG A 186 -6.60 -6.32 11.31
N GLU A 187 -6.27 -6.65 12.56
CA GLU A 187 -4.97 -6.30 13.13
C GLU A 187 -3.84 -6.96 12.35
N SER A 188 -2.70 -6.27 12.22
CA SER A 188 -1.53 -6.77 11.46
C SER A 188 -1.06 -8.14 11.93
N ALA A 189 -1.14 -8.43 13.24
CA ALA A 189 -0.76 -9.70 13.86
C ALA A 189 -1.95 -10.68 13.99
N SER A 190 -2.81 -10.74 12.98
CA SER A 190 -3.97 -11.65 12.94
C SER A 190 -3.74 -12.85 12.03
N LYS A 191 -4.64 -13.83 12.12
CA LYS A 191 -4.70 -14.93 11.15
C LYS A 191 -5.50 -14.49 9.93
N PHE A 192 -4.86 -14.46 8.77
CA PHE A 192 -5.44 -14.09 7.47
C PHE A 192 -5.76 -15.31 6.58
N GLY A 193 -5.96 -16.47 7.18
CA GLY A 193 -6.22 -17.71 6.46
C GLY A 193 -5.05 -18.67 6.48
N GLN A 194 -5.06 -19.59 5.54
CA GLN A 194 -4.01 -20.61 5.35
C GLN A 194 -3.76 -20.79 3.86
N THR A 195 -2.56 -21.19 3.51
CA THR A 195 -2.17 -21.49 2.13
C THR A 195 -1.27 -22.71 2.07
N ASP A 196 -1.46 -23.54 1.07
CA ASP A 196 -0.53 -24.60 0.68
C ASP A 196 0.34 -24.19 -0.51
N ILE A 197 0.29 -22.90 -0.90
CA ILE A 197 1.01 -22.33 -2.05
C ILE A 197 0.67 -23.12 -3.31
N GLU A 198 -0.63 -23.24 -3.62
CA GLU A 198 -1.17 -24.02 -4.75
C GLU A 198 -0.63 -25.45 -4.79
N GLY A 199 -0.76 -26.18 -3.67
CA GLY A 199 -0.37 -27.57 -3.55
C GLY A 199 1.15 -27.81 -3.43
N THR A 200 1.96 -26.75 -3.29
CA THR A 200 3.41 -26.90 -3.14
C THR A 200 3.78 -27.44 -1.75
N LEU A 201 3.01 -27.11 -0.73
CA LEU A 201 3.25 -27.55 0.65
C LEU A 201 2.41 -28.79 0.99
N LYS A 202 3.01 -29.76 1.67
CA LYS A 202 2.29 -30.95 2.19
C LYS A 202 1.25 -30.61 3.26
N ARG A 203 1.45 -29.51 3.98
CA ARG A 203 0.52 -28.98 4.99
C ARG A 203 0.33 -27.49 4.79
N PRO A 204 -0.89 -26.97 4.93
CA PRO A 204 -1.11 -25.53 4.83
C PRO A 204 -0.38 -24.76 5.93
N LEU A 205 0.19 -23.61 5.57
CA LEU A 205 0.75 -22.64 6.49
C LEU A 205 -0.27 -21.54 6.81
N PRO A 206 -0.38 -21.08 8.07
CA PRO A 206 -1.14 -19.90 8.39
C PRO A 206 -0.48 -18.66 7.78
N ILE A 207 -1.29 -17.75 7.22
CA ILE A 207 -0.89 -16.38 6.91
C ILE A 207 -1.15 -15.59 8.18
N ALA A 208 -0.09 -15.12 8.87
CA ALA A 208 -0.18 -14.65 10.26
C ALA A 208 0.43 -13.27 10.50
N GLY A 209 0.66 -12.49 9.45
CA GLY A 209 1.17 -11.12 9.59
C GLY A 209 1.05 -10.37 8.29
N ILE A 210 0.39 -9.23 8.33
CA ILE A 210 0.24 -8.31 7.19
C ILE A 210 0.57 -6.90 7.68
N MET A 211 1.41 -6.20 6.96
CA MET A 211 1.74 -4.82 7.29
C MET A 211 2.27 -4.07 6.07
N GLY A 212 1.82 -2.84 5.88
CA GLY A 212 2.39 -1.97 4.85
C GLY A 212 3.88 -1.74 5.06
N ASP A 213 4.64 -1.61 3.98
CA ASP A 213 6.11 -1.60 3.96
C ASP A 213 6.76 -0.59 4.94
N SER A 214 6.25 0.64 4.98
CA SER A 214 6.79 1.69 5.84
C SER A 214 6.49 1.43 7.32
N GLN A 215 5.30 0.92 7.65
CA GLN A 215 4.94 0.51 9.00
C GLN A 215 5.70 -0.76 9.43
N ALA A 216 5.87 -1.72 8.52
CA ALA A 216 6.70 -2.90 8.77
C ALA A 216 8.15 -2.51 9.10
N SER A 217 8.70 -1.52 8.38
CA SER A 217 10.02 -0.97 8.66
C SER A 217 10.08 -0.27 10.03
N LEU A 218 9.06 0.54 10.38
CA LEU A 218 8.95 1.19 11.70
C LEU A 218 8.94 0.14 12.83
N PHE A 219 8.14 -0.91 12.66
CA PHE A 219 8.05 -2.02 13.61
C PHE A 219 9.36 -2.81 13.70
N ALA A 220 9.97 -3.16 12.58
CA ALA A 220 11.22 -3.93 12.52
C ALA A 220 12.39 -3.18 13.15
N GLN A 221 12.43 -1.86 13.07
CA GLN A 221 13.39 -1.01 13.74
C GLN A 221 13.07 -0.76 15.22
N ARG A 222 12.02 -1.42 15.74
CA ARG A 222 11.60 -1.34 17.15
C ARG A 222 11.26 0.07 17.62
N CYS A 223 10.69 0.88 16.73
CA CYS A 223 10.20 2.22 17.08
C CYS A 223 8.88 2.14 17.86
N PHE A 224 8.89 1.47 19.01
CA PHE A 224 7.69 1.19 19.80
C PHE A 224 7.30 2.35 20.73
N GLU A 225 8.27 3.14 21.15
CA GLU A 225 8.04 4.25 22.08
C GLU A 225 7.69 5.53 21.33
N PRO A 226 6.76 6.35 21.86
CA PRO A 226 6.49 7.67 21.32
C PRO A 226 7.77 8.52 21.25
N GLY A 227 7.93 9.24 20.13
CA GLY A 227 9.13 10.03 19.85
C GLY A 227 10.21 9.28 19.09
N THR A 228 10.10 7.95 18.91
CA THR A 228 11.02 7.19 18.06
C THR A 228 10.66 7.35 16.59
N ILE A 229 11.68 7.37 15.73
CA ILE A 229 11.54 7.71 14.32
C ILE A 229 12.25 6.68 13.44
N LYS A 230 11.63 6.35 12.32
CA LYS A 230 12.22 5.56 11.24
C LYS A 230 12.36 6.44 10.01
N VAL A 231 13.51 6.37 9.36
CA VAL A 231 13.75 7.02 8.08
C VAL A 231 14.20 5.96 7.05
N THR A 232 13.50 5.90 5.94
CA THR A 232 13.92 5.11 4.78
C THR A 232 14.46 6.05 3.71
N PHE A 233 15.71 5.85 3.31
CA PHE A 233 16.33 6.55 2.19
C PHE A 233 16.33 5.64 0.96
N GLY A 234 15.71 6.12 -0.10
CA GLY A 234 15.63 5.43 -1.39
C GLY A 234 15.50 6.45 -2.51
N THR A 235 14.83 6.11 -3.60
CA THR A 235 14.46 7.03 -4.70
C THR A 235 13.78 8.28 -4.13
N GLY A 236 12.78 8.10 -3.27
CA GLY A 236 12.28 9.07 -2.32
C GLY A 236 12.68 8.70 -0.90
N SER A 237 12.28 9.49 0.10
CA SER A 237 12.45 9.16 1.51
C SER A 237 11.12 9.18 2.23
N SER A 238 10.92 8.21 3.12
CA SER A 238 9.74 8.10 3.99
C SER A 238 10.18 8.16 5.44
N ILE A 239 9.59 9.08 6.17
CA ILE A 239 9.88 9.35 7.57
C ILE A 239 8.62 9.05 8.37
N LEU A 240 8.69 8.11 9.32
CA LEU A 240 7.60 7.82 10.25
C LEU A 240 8.06 8.09 11.68
N LEU A 241 7.31 8.93 12.37
CA LEU A 241 7.48 9.27 13.78
C LEU A 241 6.34 8.65 14.58
N ASN A 242 6.63 7.73 15.50
CA ASN A 242 5.64 7.21 16.43
C ASN A 242 5.19 8.33 17.39
N ILE A 243 3.89 8.64 17.42
CA ILE A 243 3.29 9.67 18.28
C ILE A 243 2.45 9.08 19.42
N GLY A 244 2.46 7.75 19.58
CA GLY A 244 1.72 7.06 20.63
C GLY A 244 0.27 6.81 20.28
N GLN A 245 -0.55 6.65 21.32
CA GLN A 245 -1.95 6.21 21.20
C GLN A 245 -2.96 7.33 21.02
N GLN A 246 -2.54 8.58 21.12
CA GLN A 246 -3.41 9.73 20.93
C GLN A 246 -3.29 10.24 19.50
N LEU A 247 -4.39 10.22 18.76
CA LEU A 247 -4.45 10.84 17.43
C LEU A 247 -4.17 12.35 17.55
N ARG A 248 -3.27 12.82 16.71
CA ARG A 248 -2.90 14.24 16.58
C ARG A 248 -2.78 14.60 15.11
N TYR A 249 -3.03 15.85 14.81
CA TYR A 249 -2.85 16.44 13.47
C TYR A 249 -1.75 17.49 13.53
N THR A 250 -1.14 17.77 12.39
CA THR A 250 -0.09 18.79 12.27
C THR A 250 -0.28 19.62 11.00
N ASP A 251 0.05 20.88 11.06
CA ASP A 251 0.04 21.79 9.91
C ASP A 251 1.42 21.92 9.24
N SER A 252 2.41 21.11 9.69
CA SER A 252 3.78 21.12 9.14
C SER A 252 3.95 20.44 7.80
N GLY A 253 2.86 19.96 7.19
CA GLY A 253 2.89 19.22 5.91
C GLY A 253 2.97 17.70 6.04
N ALA A 254 3.30 17.14 7.22
CA ALA A 254 3.20 15.72 7.48
C ALA A 254 1.74 15.28 7.59
N VAL A 255 1.47 14.00 7.33
CA VAL A 255 0.15 13.40 7.49
C VAL A 255 0.10 12.52 8.74
N SER A 256 -1.10 12.38 9.33
CA SER A 256 -1.34 11.45 10.42
C SER A 256 -1.76 10.08 9.85
N THR A 257 -1.24 9.00 10.42
CA THR A 257 -1.56 7.65 9.95
C THR A 257 -1.49 6.66 11.11
N LEU A 258 -1.98 5.43 10.90
CA LEU A 258 -1.77 4.35 11.85
C LEU A 258 -0.35 3.79 11.71
N ALA A 259 0.35 3.64 12.81
CA ALA A 259 1.56 2.84 12.88
C ALA A 259 1.21 1.35 12.90
N TRP A 260 0.26 0.96 13.77
CA TRP A 260 -0.36 -0.37 13.87
C TRP A 260 -1.59 -0.33 14.78
N VAL A 261 -2.37 -1.40 14.76
CA VAL A 261 -3.38 -1.70 15.77
C VAL A 261 -3.02 -3.05 16.39
N TYR A 262 -2.99 -3.10 17.72
CA TYR A 262 -2.66 -4.31 18.46
C TYR A 262 -3.55 -4.44 19.70
N LYS A 263 -4.22 -5.58 19.85
CA LYS A 263 -5.21 -5.86 20.92
C LYS A 263 -6.28 -4.77 21.05
N GLY A 264 -6.80 -4.33 19.91
CA GLY A 264 -7.83 -3.29 19.83
C GLY A 264 -7.31 -1.87 20.07
N GLN A 265 -5.99 -1.67 20.26
CA GLN A 265 -5.42 -0.38 20.57
C GLN A 265 -4.61 0.15 19.40
N ALA A 266 -4.99 1.34 18.92
CA ALA A 266 -4.29 2.05 17.86
C ALA A 266 -3.01 2.73 18.40
N THR A 267 -1.95 2.65 17.61
CA THR A 267 -0.77 3.50 17.72
C THR A 267 -0.68 4.33 16.44
N TYR A 268 -0.48 5.62 16.59
CA TYR A 268 -0.43 6.58 15.48
C TYR A 268 0.99 7.00 15.17
N SER A 269 1.19 7.48 13.96
CA SER A 269 2.45 8.10 13.53
C SER A 269 2.18 9.33 12.68
N PHE A 270 3.13 10.27 12.69
CA PHE A 270 3.25 11.24 11.62
C PHE A 270 4.09 10.66 10.50
N GLU A 271 3.69 10.90 9.26
CA GLU A 271 4.46 10.52 8.08
C GLU A 271 4.80 11.76 7.26
N GLY A 272 6.11 11.91 7.00
CA GLY A 272 6.66 12.84 6.04
C GLY A 272 7.20 12.10 4.81
N LEU A 273 6.92 12.62 3.63
CA LEU A 273 7.35 12.06 2.36
C LEU A 273 8.23 13.08 1.62
N ILE A 274 9.38 12.62 1.14
CA ILE A 274 10.26 13.35 0.24
C ILE A 274 10.28 12.57 -1.07
N ASN A 275 9.59 13.06 -2.09
CA ASN A 275 9.37 12.33 -3.34
C ASN A 275 10.68 12.10 -4.13
N TYR A 276 11.64 13.01 -4.01
CA TYR A 276 12.93 12.94 -4.69
C TYR A 276 14.06 13.07 -3.67
N SER A 277 14.72 11.96 -3.37
CA SER A 277 15.90 11.88 -2.50
C SER A 277 17.09 11.36 -3.32
N ALA A 278 17.38 10.06 -3.30
CA ALA A 278 18.42 9.49 -4.15
C ALA A 278 18.13 9.65 -5.66
N ALA A 279 16.87 9.78 -6.06
CA ALA A 279 16.51 10.10 -7.44
C ALA A 279 17.10 11.43 -7.92
N THR A 280 17.30 12.41 -7.02
CA THR A 280 17.98 13.67 -7.35
C THR A 280 19.42 13.43 -7.76
N ILE A 281 20.12 12.52 -7.09
CA ILE A 281 21.51 12.15 -7.44
C ILE A 281 21.56 11.46 -8.82
N SER A 282 20.60 10.55 -9.08
CA SER A 282 20.48 9.93 -10.41
C SER A 282 20.19 10.98 -11.49
N TRP A 283 19.32 11.94 -11.22
CA TRP A 283 18.99 13.02 -12.13
C TRP A 283 20.21 13.92 -12.44
N LEU A 284 21.01 14.28 -11.41
CA LEU A 284 22.26 15.01 -11.59
C LEU A 284 23.24 14.28 -12.52
N LYS A 285 23.30 12.94 -12.39
CA LYS A 285 24.17 12.09 -13.21
C LYS A 285 23.59 11.90 -14.62
N ASP A 286 22.36 11.43 -14.73
CA ASP A 286 21.81 10.86 -15.98
C ASP A 286 21.20 11.94 -16.88
N GLN A 287 20.64 13.01 -16.31
CA GLN A 287 19.97 14.07 -17.07
C GLN A 287 20.83 15.33 -17.22
N LEU A 288 21.55 15.73 -16.19
CA LEU A 288 22.37 16.94 -16.21
C LEU A 288 23.85 16.66 -16.53
N GLY A 289 24.34 15.43 -16.39
CA GLY A 289 25.72 15.07 -16.63
C GLY A 289 26.74 15.78 -15.71
N LEU A 290 26.28 16.27 -14.54
CA LEU A 290 27.11 17.04 -13.60
C LEU A 290 28.05 16.16 -12.76
N ILE A 291 27.70 14.89 -12.60
CA ILE A 291 28.50 13.87 -11.90
C ILE A 291 28.55 12.59 -12.72
N GLN A 292 29.61 11.81 -12.59
CA GLN A 292 29.80 10.54 -13.32
C GLN A 292 29.23 9.34 -12.53
N ASN A 293 29.23 9.42 -11.21
CA ASN A 293 28.69 8.39 -10.30
C ASN A 293 28.22 9.04 -8.99
N ALA A 294 27.47 8.27 -8.19
CA ALA A 294 26.89 8.78 -6.95
C ALA A 294 27.95 9.18 -5.90
N ALA A 295 29.10 8.49 -5.83
CA ALA A 295 30.16 8.81 -4.87
C ALA A 295 30.76 10.22 -5.10
N GLN A 296 30.84 10.67 -6.35
CA GLN A 296 31.34 12.01 -6.67
C GLN A 296 30.47 13.13 -6.05
N SER A 297 29.18 12.88 -5.79
CA SER A 297 28.31 13.86 -5.09
C SER A 297 28.80 14.16 -3.68
N GLU A 298 29.32 13.15 -2.95
CA GLU A 298 29.91 13.33 -1.62
C GLU A 298 31.21 14.15 -1.69
N GLU A 299 32.07 13.84 -2.64
CA GLU A 299 33.34 14.59 -2.83
C GLU A 299 33.07 16.07 -3.10
N LEU A 300 32.10 16.36 -3.99
CA LEU A 300 31.70 17.72 -4.31
C LEU A 300 31.09 18.43 -3.09
N ALA A 301 30.19 17.74 -2.35
CA ALA A 301 29.58 18.32 -1.15
C ALA A 301 30.62 18.64 -0.07
N ARG A 302 31.67 17.82 0.08
CA ARG A 302 32.78 18.07 1.03
C ARG A 302 33.72 19.19 0.58
N SER A 303 33.72 19.54 -0.70
CA SER A 303 34.60 20.57 -1.25
C SER A 303 34.10 22.01 -1.04
N VAL A 304 32.85 22.17 -0.61
CA VAL A 304 32.23 23.46 -0.31
C VAL A 304 32.11 23.66 1.20
N PRO A 305 32.27 24.89 1.72
CA PRO A 305 32.21 25.19 3.15
C PRO A 305 30.79 25.01 3.74
#